data_67d48c0aecc0adeb50fc6539ffbf9994
#
_entry.id   67d48c0aecc0adeb50fc6539ffbf9994
#
_cell.length_a   1.000
_cell.length_b   1.000
_cell.length_c   1.000
_cell.angle_alpha   90.00
_cell.angle_beta   90.00
_cell.angle_gamma   90.00
#
_symmetry.space_group_name_H-M   'P 1'
#
loop_
_entity.id
_entity.type
_entity.pdbx_description
1 polymer ?
#
loop_
_entity_poly.entity_id
_entity_poly.type
_entity_poly.pdbx_seq_one_letter_code
_entity_poly.pdbx_strand_id
1 'polypeptide(L)'
;KTTTSYMLHAIMDAAEVSTSILGSIETDDGIEEFESCNTTPESPDLWRHLSNTVASGRTHMVMEVSSQALKYDRVLGLTLGIACFLNIGRDHISPAEHPTFEDYFESKLRIFDQCKCAVVNLGTEHVDEVMAAAKAAPQLFTVGVDCDSADLVASNVRTVKGGIEFDIAESAKLAAAAGEEDASASAHTVKLSIAGLFNAENALCAIACARLLGIGWNAIEQGLSHVRVPGRMEIIASP
;
A
#
# COMPACT_ATOMS: atom_id res chain seq x y z
N LYS A 1 6.15 3.64 1.02
CA LYS A 1 5.93 2.18 0.91
C LYS A 1 5.73 1.57 2.29
N THR A 2 6.76 1.56 3.12
CA THR A 2 6.76 0.92 4.44
C THR A 2 5.54 1.28 5.30
N THR A 3 5.25 2.57 5.45
CA THR A 3 4.08 3.02 6.24
C THR A 3 2.78 2.44 5.73
N THR A 4 2.57 2.43 4.42
CA THR A 4 1.36 1.87 3.78
C THR A 4 1.27 0.36 3.96
N SER A 5 2.39 -0.37 3.85
CA SER A 5 2.41 -1.82 4.06
C SER A 5 2.03 -2.19 5.49
N TYR A 6 2.54 -1.46 6.49
CA TYR A 6 2.16 -1.65 7.89
C TYR A 6 0.70 -1.28 8.17
N MET A 7 0.19 -0.21 7.56
CA MET A 7 -1.23 0.16 7.66
C MET A 7 -2.12 -0.96 7.09
N LEU A 8 -1.80 -1.46 5.90
CA LEU A 8 -2.56 -2.55 5.29
C LEU A 8 -2.47 -3.82 6.13
N HIS A 9 -1.27 -4.19 6.62
CA HIS A 9 -1.08 -5.34 7.49
C HIS A 9 -1.91 -5.23 8.77
N ALA A 10 -1.89 -4.07 9.45
CA ALA A 10 -2.68 -3.83 10.65
C ALA A 10 -4.21 -3.90 10.40
N ILE A 11 -4.67 -3.46 9.22
CA ILE A 11 -6.07 -3.61 8.81
C ILE A 11 -6.41 -5.10 8.62
N MET A 12 -5.54 -5.86 7.97
CA MET A 12 -5.75 -7.29 7.73
C MET A 12 -5.74 -8.08 9.04
N ASP A 13 -4.86 -7.74 9.98
CA ASP A 13 -4.85 -8.33 11.34
C ASP A 13 -6.17 -8.03 12.08
N ALA A 14 -6.65 -6.79 12.02
CA ALA A 14 -7.93 -6.42 12.63
C ALA A 14 -9.13 -7.14 11.99
N ALA A 15 -9.00 -7.56 10.72
CA ALA A 15 -9.96 -8.37 10.00
C ALA A 15 -9.77 -9.88 10.22
N GLU A 16 -8.83 -10.29 11.07
CA GLU A 16 -8.45 -11.70 11.30
C GLU A 16 -8.00 -12.43 10.02
N VAL A 17 -7.46 -11.68 9.05
CA VAL A 17 -6.90 -12.24 7.81
C VAL A 17 -5.44 -12.60 8.04
N SER A 18 -5.12 -13.88 7.94
CA SER A 18 -3.77 -14.38 8.13
C SER A 18 -2.84 -13.91 7.00
N THR A 19 -1.91 -13.01 7.32
CA THR A 19 -1.13 -12.26 6.34
C THR A 19 0.36 -12.28 6.67
N SER A 20 1.19 -12.45 5.65
CA SER A 20 2.65 -12.24 5.72
C SER A 20 3.00 -10.79 5.39
N ILE A 21 4.10 -10.30 5.94
CA ILE A 21 4.68 -9.01 5.60
C ILE A 21 6.11 -9.18 5.11
N LEU A 22 6.46 -8.44 4.04
CA LEU A 22 7.79 -8.41 3.48
C LEU A 22 8.13 -6.98 3.07
N GLY A 23 9.08 -6.37 3.76
CA GLY A 23 9.38 -4.96 3.54
C GLY A 23 10.75 -4.52 4.05
N SER A 24 10.94 -3.20 4.15
CA SER A 24 12.24 -2.61 4.52
C SER A 24 12.60 -2.81 5.99
N ILE A 25 11.64 -3.09 6.85
CA ILE A 25 11.88 -3.24 8.30
C ILE A 25 11.98 -4.71 8.66
N GLU A 26 10.99 -5.51 8.28
CA GLU A 26 10.91 -6.91 8.65
C GLU A 26 10.39 -7.79 7.51
N THR A 27 10.68 -9.05 7.61
CA THR A 27 10.08 -10.15 6.87
C THR A 27 9.48 -11.13 7.87
N ASP A 28 8.16 -11.37 7.77
CA ASP A 28 7.46 -12.43 8.48
C ASP A 28 6.58 -13.18 7.48
N ASP A 29 6.99 -14.41 7.14
CA ASP A 29 6.29 -15.27 6.19
C ASP A 29 5.51 -16.41 6.86
N GLY A 30 5.45 -16.38 8.19
CA GLY A 30 4.78 -17.39 9.02
C GLY A 30 5.65 -18.60 9.39
N ILE A 31 6.82 -18.71 8.84
CA ILE A 31 7.84 -19.73 9.16
C ILE A 31 9.14 -19.05 9.60
N GLU A 32 9.54 -18.00 8.90
CA GLU A 32 10.71 -17.19 9.20
C GLU A 32 10.26 -15.77 9.59
N GLU A 33 10.85 -15.21 10.65
CA GLU A 33 10.65 -13.84 11.11
C GLU A 33 12.01 -13.22 11.44
N PHE A 34 12.34 -12.11 10.77
CA PHE A 34 13.62 -11.41 10.99
C PHE A 34 13.59 -9.97 10.47
N GLU A 35 14.55 -9.17 10.94
CA GLU A 35 14.79 -7.82 10.43
C GLU A 35 15.34 -7.87 8.99
N SER A 36 14.69 -7.17 8.07
CA SER A 36 15.01 -7.25 6.65
C SER A 36 16.32 -6.54 6.29
N CYS A 37 17.14 -7.19 5.47
CA CYS A 37 18.33 -6.58 4.89
C CYS A 37 18.02 -5.77 3.61
N ASN A 38 16.98 -6.14 2.87
CA ASN A 38 16.56 -5.52 1.62
C ASN A 38 15.05 -5.26 1.62
N THR A 39 14.64 -4.16 1.01
CA THR A 39 13.20 -3.84 0.83
C THR A 39 12.46 -4.93 0.07
N THR A 40 13.07 -5.46 -0.98
CA THR A 40 12.58 -6.59 -1.79
C THR A 40 13.74 -7.54 -1.98
N PRO A 41 13.66 -8.79 -1.52
CA PRO A 41 14.74 -9.76 -1.65
C PRO A 41 15.01 -10.15 -3.11
N GLU A 42 16.10 -10.87 -3.34
CA GLU A 42 16.39 -11.49 -4.62
C GLU A 42 15.36 -12.59 -4.93
N SER A 43 15.18 -12.91 -6.22
CA SER A 43 14.12 -13.83 -6.67
C SER A 43 14.11 -15.19 -5.93
N PRO A 44 15.23 -15.88 -5.68
CA PRO A 44 15.18 -17.15 -4.98
C PRO A 44 14.62 -17.04 -3.56
N ASP A 45 15.01 -15.99 -2.82
CA ASP A 45 14.52 -15.76 -1.46
C ASP A 45 13.05 -15.33 -1.48
N LEU A 46 12.65 -14.47 -2.43
CA LEU A 46 11.26 -14.07 -2.60
C LEU A 46 10.35 -15.29 -2.81
N TRP A 47 10.73 -16.20 -3.71
CA TRP A 47 9.94 -17.40 -3.96
C TRP A 47 9.93 -18.36 -2.75
N ARG A 48 10.99 -18.40 -1.94
CA ARG A 48 11.04 -19.13 -0.67
C ARG A 48 10.04 -18.53 0.33
N HIS A 49 10.00 -17.20 0.51
CA HIS A 49 9.05 -16.54 1.41
C HIS A 49 7.59 -16.73 0.96
N LEU A 50 7.32 -16.69 -0.35
CA LEU A 50 5.99 -17.00 -0.88
C LEU A 50 5.59 -18.46 -0.59
N SER A 51 6.52 -19.41 -0.75
CA SER A 51 6.31 -20.82 -0.41
C SER A 51 6.05 -21.02 1.08
N ASN A 52 6.82 -20.33 1.94
CA ASN A 52 6.64 -20.36 3.40
C ASN A 52 5.27 -19.78 3.81
N THR A 53 4.86 -18.66 3.20
CA THR A 53 3.52 -18.08 3.41
C THR A 53 2.41 -19.10 3.17
N VAL A 54 2.48 -19.82 2.06
CA VAL A 54 1.50 -20.87 1.74
C VAL A 54 1.61 -22.05 2.73
N ALA A 55 2.82 -22.49 3.05
CA ALA A 55 3.07 -23.62 3.95
C ALA A 55 2.62 -23.32 5.40
N SER A 56 2.70 -22.07 5.85
CA SER A 56 2.22 -21.62 7.16
C SER A 56 0.68 -21.51 7.24
N GLY A 57 -0.03 -21.67 6.11
CA GLY A 57 -1.47 -21.50 6.03
C GLY A 57 -1.92 -20.04 5.90
N ARG A 58 -1.00 -19.09 5.76
CA ARG A 58 -1.34 -17.70 5.48
C ARG A 58 -1.86 -17.56 4.05
N THR A 59 -2.83 -16.68 3.86
CA THR A 59 -3.55 -16.54 2.58
C THR A 59 -3.09 -15.34 1.76
N HIS A 60 -2.43 -14.37 2.40
CA HIS A 60 -2.00 -13.11 1.79
C HIS A 60 -0.55 -12.78 2.16
N MET A 61 0.08 -12.01 1.30
CA MET A 61 1.35 -11.36 1.57
C MET A 61 1.25 -9.87 1.19
N VAL A 62 1.53 -8.99 2.14
CA VAL A 62 1.75 -7.57 1.88
C VAL A 62 3.23 -7.36 1.68
N MET A 63 3.63 -6.83 0.52
CA MET A 63 5.05 -6.65 0.21
C MET A 63 5.38 -5.28 -0.34
N GLU A 64 6.55 -4.78 0.02
CA GLU A 64 7.13 -3.61 -0.63
C GLU A 64 7.88 -4.04 -1.89
N VAL A 65 7.55 -3.40 -3.03
CA VAL A 65 8.29 -3.59 -4.28
C VAL A 65 9.11 -2.33 -4.56
N SER A 66 10.44 -2.49 -4.59
CA SER A 66 11.36 -1.40 -4.92
C SER A 66 11.49 -1.24 -6.43
N SER A 67 11.89 -0.04 -6.88
CA SER A 67 12.18 0.20 -8.30
C SER A 67 13.31 -0.68 -8.83
N GLN A 68 14.31 -0.96 -8.00
CA GLN A 68 15.38 -1.90 -8.33
C GLN A 68 14.86 -3.33 -8.50
N ALA A 69 13.91 -3.77 -7.66
CA ALA A 69 13.32 -5.10 -7.80
C ALA A 69 12.57 -5.25 -9.13
N LEU A 70 11.90 -4.20 -9.58
CA LEU A 70 11.26 -4.15 -10.90
C LEU A 70 12.28 -4.08 -12.02
N LYS A 71 13.33 -3.25 -11.88
CA LYS A 71 14.39 -3.10 -12.85
C LYS A 71 15.16 -4.40 -13.10
N TYR A 72 15.47 -5.12 -12.05
CA TYR A 72 16.28 -6.35 -12.09
C TYR A 72 15.45 -7.63 -12.09
N ASP A 73 14.16 -7.51 -12.40
CA ASP A 73 13.23 -8.64 -12.57
C ASP A 73 13.10 -9.56 -11.34
N ARG A 74 13.36 -9.04 -10.11
CA ARG A 74 13.26 -9.83 -8.88
C ARG A 74 11.86 -10.37 -8.62
N VAL A 75 10.85 -9.66 -9.10
CA VAL A 75 9.43 -10.02 -8.96
C VAL A 75 8.82 -10.56 -10.26
N LEU A 76 9.62 -10.78 -11.30
CA LEU A 76 9.14 -11.30 -12.58
C LEU A 76 8.52 -12.69 -12.41
N GLY A 77 7.36 -12.90 -13.02
CA GLY A 77 6.60 -14.16 -12.93
C GLY A 77 5.57 -14.18 -11.80
N LEU A 78 5.56 -13.17 -10.91
CA LEU A 78 4.46 -13.00 -9.96
C LEU A 78 3.27 -12.33 -10.65
N THR A 79 2.07 -12.78 -10.31
CA THR A 79 0.85 -12.03 -10.60
C THR A 79 0.37 -11.39 -9.30
N LEU A 80 0.58 -10.08 -9.17
CA LEU A 80 0.12 -9.32 -8.01
C LEU A 80 -1.41 -9.21 -8.05
N GLY A 81 -2.08 -9.52 -6.94
CA GLY A 81 -3.52 -9.29 -6.82
C GLY A 81 -3.84 -7.80 -6.95
N ILE A 82 -3.15 -7.00 -6.15
CA ILE A 82 -3.26 -5.53 -6.17
C ILE A 82 -1.85 -4.94 -6.19
N ALA A 83 -1.62 -3.97 -7.08
CA ALA A 83 -0.43 -3.13 -7.12
C ALA A 83 -0.80 -1.69 -6.77
N CYS A 84 -0.12 -1.10 -5.79
CA CYS A 84 -0.39 0.26 -5.34
C CYS A 84 0.78 1.18 -5.67
N PHE A 85 0.52 2.24 -6.46
CA PHE A 85 1.47 3.31 -6.75
C PHE A 85 1.20 4.51 -5.84
N LEU A 86 2.10 4.73 -4.88
CA LEU A 86 1.94 5.73 -3.84
C LEU A 86 2.35 7.12 -4.33
N ASN A 87 3.62 7.26 -4.66
CA ASN A 87 4.21 8.50 -5.13
C ASN A 87 5.55 8.25 -5.83
N ILE A 88 5.99 9.27 -6.55
CA ILE A 88 7.34 9.37 -7.08
C ILE A 88 7.91 10.74 -6.73
N GLY A 89 9.20 10.80 -6.50
CA GLY A 89 9.98 12.01 -6.28
C GLY A 89 11.39 11.81 -6.82
N ARG A 90 12.20 12.83 -6.83
CA ARG A 90 13.61 12.75 -7.28
C ARG A 90 14.48 12.12 -6.20
N ASP A 91 14.38 10.81 -6.06
CA ASP A 91 15.14 9.98 -5.13
C ASP A 91 15.78 8.80 -5.89
N HIS A 92 16.69 8.08 -5.26
CA HIS A 92 17.34 6.90 -5.86
C HIS A 92 18.10 7.14 -7.18
N ILE A 93 18.44 8.40 -7.52
CA ILE A 93 19.19 8.71 -8.72
C ILE A 93 20.69 8.65 -8.40
N SER A 94 21.32 7.56 -8.79
CA SER A 94 22.76 7.34 -8.64
C SER A 94 23.25 6.33 -9.67
N PRO A 95 24.56 6.33 -10.01
CA PRO A 95 25.11 5.33 -10.94
C PRO A 95 24.93 3.90 -10.50
N ALA A 96 24.76 3.65 -9.18
CA ALA A 96 24.62 2.32 -8.61
C ALA A 96 23.15 1.82 -8.58
N GLU A 97 22.18 2.75 -8.62
CA GLU A 97 20.75 2.40 -8.57
C GLU A 97 20.07 2.70 -9.91
N HIS A 98 19.79 3.98 -10.13
CA HIS A 98 19.17 4.46 -11.36
C HIS A 98 20.01 5.62 -11.93
N PRO A 99 20.59 5.49 -13.14
CA PRO A 99 21.45 6.52 -13.70
C PRO A 99 20.69 7.83 -14.03
N THR A 100 19.40 7.76 -14.29
CA THR A 100 18.52 8.90 -14.57
C THR A 100 17.17 8.77 -13.88
N PHE A 101 16.44 9.90 -13.81
CA PHE A 101 15.08 9.90 -13.29
C PHE A 101 14.14 9.07 -14.17
N GLU A 102 14.32 9.12 -15.47
CA GLU A 102 13.53 8.36 -16.44
C GLU A 102 13.68 6.85 -16.19
N ASP A 103 14.91 6.35 -16.03
CA ASP A 103 15.17 4.94 -15.70
C ASP A 103 14.51 4.54 -14.38
N TYR A 104 14.55 5.41 -13.37
CA TYR A 104 13.87 5.20 -12.09
C TYR A 104 12.36 5.15 -12.26
N PHE A 105 11.79 6.11 -12.98
CA PHE A 105 10.35 6.22 -13.16
C PHE A 105 9.80 5.06 -14.00
N GLU A 106 10.38 4.78 -15.16
CA GLU A 106 10.01 3.66 -16.02
C GLU A 106 10.08 2.33 -15.27
N SER A 107 11.14 2.13 -14.47
CA SER A 107 11.26 0.94 -13.64
C SER A 107 10.09 0.78 -12.66
N LYS A 108 9.64 1.87 -12.02
CA LYS A 108 8.49 1.82 -11.09
C LYS A 108 7.18 1.52 -11.80
N LEU A 109 6.98 2.02 -13.02
CA LEU A 109 5.75 1.81 -13.79
C LEU A 109 5.54 0.34 -14.20
N ARG A 110 6.61 -0.44 -14.31
CA ARG A 110 6.55 -1.88 -14.63
C ARG A 110 5.72 -2.72 -13.64
N ILE A 111 5.41 -2.18 -12.45
CA ILE A 111 4.56 -2.88 -11.49
C ILE A 111 3.15 -3.17 -12.04
N PHE A 112 2.67 -2.33 -12.94
CA PHE A 112 1.35 -2.47 -13.54
C PHE A 112 1.26 -3.58 -14.59
N ASP A 113 2.39 -4.02 -15.17
CA ASP A 113 2.44 -5.06 -16.19
C ASP A 113 2.09 -6.45 -15.62
N GLN A 114 2.14 -6.60 -14.29
CA GLN A 114 1.97 -7.90 -13.63
C GLN A 114 0.95 -7.87 -12.48
N CYS A 115 -0.03 -6.98 -12.52
CA CYS A 115 -1.09 -6.90 -11.52
C CYS A 115 -2.48 -7.12 -12.11
N LYS A 116 -3.40 -7.61 -11.27
CA LYS A 116 -4.83 -7.72 -11.62
C LYS A 116 -5.58 -6.42 -11.39
N CYS A 117 -5.19 -5.68 -10.36
CA CYS A 117 -5.80 -4.43 -9.99
C CYS A 117 -4.72 -3.40 -9.64
N ALA A 118 -4.84 -2.20 -10.19
CA ALA A 118 -4.00 -1.06 -9.88
C ALA A 118 -4.74 -0.10 -8.93
N VAL A 119 -4.03 0.40 -7.92
CA VAL A 119 -4.45 1.52 -7.08
C VAL A 119 -3.45 2.66 -7.28
N VAL A 120 -3.91 3.84 -7.67
CA VAL A 120 -3.06 5.00 -7.95
C VAL A 120 -3.44 6.17 -7.04
N ASN A 121 -2.46 6.72 -6.31
CA ASN A 121 -2.61 7.98 -5.60
C ASN A 121 -2.51 9.14 -6.61
N LEU A 122 -3.60 9.91 -6.75
CA LEU A 122 -3.67 11.06 -7.67
C LEU A 122 -2.84 12.27 -7.19
N GLY A 123 -2.38 12.26 -5.92
CA GLY A 123 -1.45 13.25 -5.38
C GLY A 123 0.01 13.04 -5.81
N THR A 124 0.33 12.02 -6.60
CA THR A 124 1.70 11.77 -7.07
C THR A 124 2.14 12.78 -8.12
N GLU A 125 3.45 13.07 -8.16
CA GLU A 125 4.04 13.74 -9.34
C GLU A 125 3.86 12.83 -10.58
N HIS A 126 3.85 13.42 -11.78
CA HIS A 126 3.69 12.70 -13.05
C HIS A 126 2.42 11.83 -13.12
N VAL A 127 1.32 12.31 -12.53
CA VAL A 127 0.07 11.54 -12.41
C VAL A 127 -0.48 11.07 -13.76
N ASP A 128 -0.37 11.87 -14.81
CA ASP A 128 -0.88 11.53 -16.14
C ASP A 128 -0.15 10.32 -16.74
N GLU A 129 1.17 10.27 -16.59
CA GLU A 129 2.00 9.16 -17.06
C GLU A 129 1.76 7.91 -16.22
N VAL A 130 1.62 8.05 -14.89
CA VAL A 130 1.27 6.95 -13.99
C VAL A 130 -0.09 6.37 -14.34
N MET A 131 -1.09 7.21 -14.53
CA MET A 131 -2.45 6.80 -14.94
C MET A 131 -2.45 6.14 -16.32
N ALA A 132 -1.63 6.63 -17.26
CA ALA A 132 -1.49 6.01 -18.58
C ALA A 132 -0.92 4.58 -18.47
N ALA A 133 0.13 4.39 -17.67
CA ALA A 133 0.73 3.07 -17.43
C ALA A 133 -0.22 2.13 -16.65
N ALA A 134 -0.95 2.64 -15.66
CA ALA A 134 -1.87 1.86 -14.85
C ALA A 134 -3.05 1.26 -15.66
N LYS A 135 -3.34 1.77 -16.86
CA LYS A 135 -4.32 1.18 -17.78
C LYS A 135 -3.93 -0.20 -18.30
N ALA A 136 -2.68 -0.64 -18.12
CA ALA A 136 -2.27 -2.01 -18.42
C ALA A 136 -2.94 -3.02 -17.46
N ALA A 137 -3.30 -2.61 -16.23
CA ALA A 137 -4.02 -3.46 -15.29
C ALA A 137 -5.49 -3.66 -15.72
N PRO A 138 -6.06 -4.87 -15.54
CA PRO A 138 -7.48 -5.15 -15.83
C PRO A 138 -8.47 -4.26 -15.07
N GLN A 139 -8.10 -3.85 -13.85
CA GLN A 139 -8.88 -2.94 -13.01
C GLN A 139 -8.01 -1.81 -12.50
N LEU A 140 -8.57 -0.61 -12.41
CA LEU A 140 -7.88 0.58 -11.96
C LEU A 140 -8.78 1.37 -11.01
N PHE A 141 -8.26 1.66 -9.82
CA PHE A 141 -8.88 2.51 -8.81
C PHE A 141 -7.94 3.64 -8.42
N THR A 142 -8.52 4.74 -7.98
CA THR A 142 -7.78 5.96 -7.65
C THR A 142 -8.08 6.40 -6.23
N VAL A 143 -7.09 7.01 -5.58
CA VAL A 143 -7.24 7.62 -4.27
C VAL A 143 -6.70 9.05 -4.29
N GLY A 144 -7.23 9.94 -3.46
CA GLY A 144 -6.73 11.31 -3.38
C GLY A 144 -7.24 12.07 -2.16
N VAL A 145 -6.47 13.05 -1.71
CA VAL A 145 -6.88 13.99 -0.67
C VAL A 145 -7.48 15.21 -1.36
N ASP A 146 -8.68 15.63 -0.94
CA ASP A 146 -9.43 16.75 -1.52
C ASP A 146 -9.56 16.67 -3.05
N CYS A 147 -9.73 15.44 -3.56
CA CYS A 147 -9.78 15.13 -5.00
C CYS A 147 -11.06 14.38 -5.35
N ASP A 148 -12.13 15.11 -5.69
CA ASP A 148 -13.47 14.55 -5.95
C ASP A 148 -13.55 13.56 -7.11
N SER A 149 -12.52 13.53 -7.98
CA SER A 149 -12.46 12.59 -9.11
C SER A 149 -11.90 11.20 -8.72
N ALA A 150 -11.39 11.04 -7.50
CA ALA A 150 -10.87 9.76 -7.03
C ALA A 150 -11.99 8.79 -6.61
N ASP A 151 -11.71 7.49 -6.70
CA ASP A 151 -12.62 6.44 -6.23
C ASP A 151 -12.71 6.39 -4.69
N LEU A 152 -11.65 6.84 -3.99
CA LEU A 152 -11.60 6.99 -2.54
C LEU A 152 -10.97 8.34 -2.19
N VAL A 153 -11.73 9.19 -1.51
CA VAL A 153 -11.34 10.57 -1.20
C VAL A 153 -11.21 10.76 0.30
N ALA A 154 -10.09 11.33 0.75
CA ALA A 154 -9.98 11.88 2.11
C ALA A 154 -10.20 13.39 2.06
N SER A 155 -10.93 13.91 3.02
CA SER A 155 -11.15 15.34 3.24
C SER A 155 -11.05 15.70 4.73
N ASN A 156 -11.03 17.01 5.05
CA ASN A 156 -10.97 17.47 6.43
C ASN A 156 -9.82 16.87 7.24
N VAL A 157 -8.67 16.64 6.62
CA VAL A 157 -7.50 16.04 7.27
C VAL A 157 -6.98 16.96 8.36
N ARG A 158 -6.98 16.49 9.61
CA ARG A 158 -6.62 17.29 10.78
C ARG A 158 -5.77 16.54 11.78
N THR A 159 -4.88 17.25 12.46
CA THR A 159 -4.10 16.70 13.57
C THR A 159 -4.99 16.55 14.80
N VAL A 160 -4.93 15.39 15.44
CA VAL A 160 -5.61 15.10 16.70
C VAL A 160 -4.62 14.55 17.73
N LYS A 161 -5.05 14.40 18.98
CA LYS A 161 -4.20 13.77 19.99
C LYS A 161 -3.91 12.32 19.60
N GLY A 162 -2.64 12.02 19.37
CA GLY A 162 -2.14 10.68 19.05
C GLY A 162 -2.11 10.35 17.56
N GLY A 163 -2.30 11.32 16.66
CA GLY A 163 -2.20 11.09 15.22
C GLY A 163 -2.93 12.11 14.37
N ILE A 164 -3.62 11.62 13.35
CA ILE A 164 -4.48 12.42 12.46
C ILE A 164 -5.88 11.81 12.36
N GLU A 165 -6.84 12.62 11.96
CA GLU A 165 -8.22 12.20 11.67
C GLU A 165 -8.67 12.83 10.37
N PHE A 166 -9.45 12.11 9.58
CA PHE A 166 -9.98 12.59 8.30
C PHE A 166 -11.28 11.88 7.94
N ASP A 167 -12.07 12.57 7.11
CA ASP A 167 -13.31 12.03 6.59
C ASP A 167 -13.04 11.35 5.25
N ILE A 168 -13.74 10.24 4.98
CA ILE A 168 -13.60 9.46 3.74
C ILE A 168 -14.93 9.41 3.01
N ALA A 169 -14.87 9.63 1.70
CA ALA A 169 -15.93 9.30 0.77
C ALA A 169 -15.48 8.18 -0.17
N GLU A 170 -16.25 7.09 -0.23
CA GLU A 170 -16.03 5.95 -1.12
C GLU A 170 -16.99 6.01 -2.29
N SER A 171 -16.48 5.82 -3.51
CA SER A 171 -17.30 5.74 -4.71
C SER A 171 -18.10 4.43 -4.78
N ALA A 172 -19.25 4.45 -5.43
CA ALA A 172 -20.04 3.24 -5.71
C ALA A 172 -19.23 2.19 -6.51
N LYS A 173 -18.29 2.61 -7.34
CA LYS A 173 -17.40 1.73 -8.10
C LYS A 173 -16.50 0.91 -7.18
N LEU A 174 -15.88 1.55 -6.17
CA LEU A 174 -15.02 0.86 -5.22
C LEU A 174 -15.83 -0.01 -4.27
N ALA A 175 -16.98 0.47 -3.76
CA ALA A 175 -17.89 -0.29 -2.92
C ALA A 175 -18.39 -1.57 -3.61
N ALA A 176 -18.75 -1.47 -4.90
CA ALA A 176 -19.14 -2.64 -5.70
C ALA A 176 -17.97 -3.63 -5.87
N ALA A 177 -16.75 -3.14 -6.10
CA ALA A 177 -15.57 -3.98 -6.19
C ALA A 177 -15.21 -4.66 -4.85
N ALA A 178 -15.58 -4.04 -3.73
CA ALA A 178 -15.46 -4.59 -2.37
C ALA A 178 -16.52 -5.67 -2.06
N GLY A 179 -17.48 -5.89 -2.96
CA GLY A 179 -18.54 -6.91 -2.81
C GLY A 179 -19.80 -6.43 -2.07
N GLU A 180 -20.02 -5.12 -1.99
CA GLU A 180 -21.25 -4.57 -1.40
C GLU A 180 -22.42 -4.65 -2.39
N GLU A 181 -23.48 -5.35 -2.01
CA GLU A 181 -24.67 -5.55 -2.88
C GLU A 181 -25.43 -4.24 -3.12
N ASP A 182 -25.51 -3.36 -2.12
CA ASP A 182 -26.10 -2.02 -2.22
C ASP A 182 -24.98 -0.95 -2.25
N ALA A 183 -24.15 -1.00 -3.29
CA ALA A 183 -23.02 -0.09 -3.46
C ALA A 183 -23.48 1.37 -3.61
N SER A 184 -23.80 2.01 -2.51
CA SER A 184 -24.02 3.46 -2.41
C SER A 184 -22.75 4.14 -1.91
N ALA A 185 -22.56 5.40 -2.31
CA ALA A 185 -21.47 6.20 -1.77
C ALA A 185 -21.59 6.25 -0.24
N SER A 186 -20.54 5.84 0.46
CA SER A 186 -20.47 5.84 1.92
C SER A 186 -19.50 6.90 2.44
N ALA A 187 -19.77 7.41 3.64
CA ALA A 187 -18.92 8.38 4.32
C ALA A 187 -18.50 7.83 5.69
N HIS A 188 -17.21 7.89 5.97
CA HIS A 188 -16.60 7.40 7.21
C HIS A 188 -15.66 8.44 7.78
N THR A 189 -15.43 8.40 9.08
CA THR A 189 -14.39 9.20 9.74
C THR A 189 -13.34 8.23 10.28
N VAL A 190 -12.11 8.36 9.79
CA VAL A 190 -11.00 7.48 10.15
C VAL A 190 -10.02 8.20 11.05
N LYS A 191 -9.60 7.49 12.10
CA LYS A 191 -8.53 7.91 13.01
C LYS A 191 -7.28 7.08 12.74
N LEU A 192 -6.18 7.77 12.45
CA LEU A 192 -4.89 7.14 12.23
C LEU A 192 -3.94 7.46 13.38
N SER A 193 -3.37 6.45 14.01
CA SER A 193 -2.46 6.59 15.16
C SER A 193 -1.05 7.09 14.81
N ILE A 194 -0.82 7.49 13.57
CA ILE A 194 0.47 8.01 13.09
C ILE A 194 0.32 9.50 12.78
N ALA A 195 1.27 10.31 13.24
CA ALA A 195 1.29 11.74 13.00
C ALA A 195 1.72 12.09 11.55
N GLY A 196 1.43 13.33 11.14
CA GLY A 196 1.79 13.87 9.81
C GLY A 196 0.65 13.76 8.81
N LEU A 197 0.15 14.91 8.33
CA LEU A 197 -1.01 14.99 7.44
C LEU A 197 -0.84 14.21 6.13
N PHE A 198 0.40 14.12 5.61
CA PHE A 198 0.73 13.32 4.42
C PHE A 198 0.44 11.82 4.58
N ASN A 199 0.30 11.33 5.82
CA ASN A 199 -0.08 9.94 6.07
C ASN A 199 -1.54 9.64 5.73
N ALA A 200 -2.37 10.65 5.47
CA ALA A 200 -3.70 10.45 4.91
C ALA A 200 -3.63 9.78 3.52
N GLU A 201 -2.72 10.20 2.64
CA GLU A 201 -2.50 9.55 1.34
C GLU A 201 -2.03 8.09 1.49
N ASN A 202 -1.10 7.84 2.44
CA ASN A 202 -0.63 6.48 2.73
C ASN A 202 -1.77 5.59 3.23
N ALA A 203 -2.64 6.15 4.10
CA ALA A 203 -3.81 5.44 4.62
C ALA A 203 -4.85 5.18 3.53
N LEU A 204 -5.16 6.16 2.66
CA LEU A 204 -6.06 5.96 1.54
C LEU A 204 -5.64 4.79 0.64
N CYS A 205 -4.35 4.69 0.35
CA CYS A 205 -3.81 3.58 -0.44
C CYS A 205 -4.00 2.23 0.27
N ALA A 206 -3.76 2.16 1.59
CA ALA A 206 -3.98 0.95 2.38
C ALA A 206 -5.47 0.59 2.46
N ILE A 207 -6.34 1.58 2.68
CA ILE A 207 -7.80 1.41 2.73
C ILE A 207 -8.33 0.89 1.39
N ALA A 208 -7.93 1.50 0.27
CA ALA A 208 -8.37 1.04 -1.05
C ALA A 208 -7.97 -0.42 -1.32
N CYS A 209 -6.73 -0.81 -0.96
CA CYS A 209 -6.29 -2.19 -1.05
C CYS A 209 -7.14 -3.12 -0.16
N ALA A 210 -7.41 -2.72 1.08
CA ALA A 210 -8.23 -3.49 2.01
C ALA A 210 -9.69 -3.65 1.50
N ARG A 211 -10.28 -2.57 0.98
CA ARG A 211 -11.62 -2.61 0.39
C ARG A 211 -11.68 -3.59 -0.80
N LEU A 212 -10.70 -3.55 -1.68
CA LEU A 212 -10.58 -4.47 -2.82
C LEU A 212 -10.38 -5.93 -2.41
N LEU A 213 -9.95 -6.19 -1.18
CA LEU A 213 -9.90 -7.52 -0.55
C LEU A 213 -11.20 -7.89 0.17
N GLY A 214 -12.25 -7.05 0.11
CA GLY A 214 -13.52 -7.27 0.77
C GLY A 214 -13.51 -6.99 2.28
N ILE A 215 -12.51 -6.27 2.79
CA ILE A 215 -12.42 -5.95 4.22
C ILE A 215 -13.40 -4.81 4.56
N GLY A 216 -14.20 -5.04 5.59
CA GLY A 216 -15.20 -4.09 6.07
C GLY A 216 -14.62 -2.92 6.85
N TRP A 217 -15.36 -1.81 6.92
CA TRP A 217 -14.94 -0.56 7.54
C TRP A 217 -14.57 -0.70 9.02
N ASN A 218 -15.24 -1.55 9.78
CA ASN A 218 -14.91 -1.74 11.20
C ASN A 218 -13.46 -2.21 11.41
N ALA A 219 -12.98 -3.16 10.60
CA ALA A 219 -11.60 -3.64 10.68
C ALA A 219 -10.61 -2.57 10.19
N ILE A 220 -10.97 -1.80 9.16
CA ILE A 220 -10.16 -0.68 8.65
C ILE A 220 -9.95 0.37 9.74
N GLU A 221 -11.02 0.84 10.37
CA GLU A 221 -10.96 1.82 11.44
C GLU A 221 -10.17 1.30 12.66
N GLN A 222 -10.41 0.06 13.04
CA GLN A 222 -9.69 -0.59 14.13
C GLN A 222 -8.18 -0.70 13.83
N GLY A 223 -7.80 -1.23 12.68
CA GLY A 223 -6.41 -1.41 12.29
C GLY A 223 -5.65 -0.08 12.26
N LEU A 224 -6.20 0.94 11.62
CA LEU A 224 -5.58 2.25 11.50
C LEU A 224 -5.48 3.02 12.83
N SER A 225 -6.42 2.83 13.74
CA SER A 225 -6.40 3.49 15.05
C SER A 225 -5.33 2.95 15.99
N HIS A 226 -4.75 1.78 15.71
CA HIS A 226 -3.74 1.12 16.54
C HIS A 226 -2.41 0.85 15.83
N VAL A 227 -2.31 1.14 14.52
CA VAL A 227 -1.11 0.85 13.75
C VAL A 227 0.12 1.56 14.30
N ARG A 228 1.24 0.84 14.34
CA ARG A 228 2.57 1.38 14.66
C ARG A 228 3.53 0.97 13.56
N VAL A 229 4.42 1.88 13.20
CA VAL A 229 5.45 1.63 12.18
C VAL A 229 6.80 1.92 12.83
N PRO A 230 7.61 0.90 13.13
CA PRO A 230 8.91 1.09 13.77
C PRO A 230 9.77 2.09 13.00
N GLY A 231 10.37 3.04 13.72
CA GLY A 231 11.23 4.07 13.14
C GLY A 231 10.55 5.09 12.22
N ARG A 232 9.23 5.12 12.14
CA ARG A 232 8.46 6.08 11.32
C ARG A 232 7.48 6.87 12.19
N MET A 233 7.80 8.15 12.45
CA MET A 233 6.96 9.07 13.27
C MET A 233 6.60 8.48 14.65
N GLU A 234 7.46 7.66 15.18
CA GLU A 234 7.29 7.05 16.49
C GLU A 234 7.47 8.08 17.59
N ILE A 235 6.49 8.17 18.52
CA ILE A 235 6.59 9.04 19.67
C ILE A 235 7.47 8.34 20.70
N ILE A 236 8.73 8.74 20.75
CA ILE A 236 9.65 8.28 21.80
C ILE A 236 9.34 9.10 23.05
N ALA A 237 8.82 8.44 24.10
CA ALA A 237 8.67 9.09 25.40
C ALA A 237 10.08 9.46 25.91
N SER A 238 10.33 10.75 26.11
CA SER A 238 11.54 11.19 26.80
C SER A 238 11.47 10.72 28.26
N PRO A 239 12.54 10.14 28.80
CA PRO A 239 12.58 9.72 30.20
C PRO A 239 12.44 10.88 31.17
#